data_ceb2b24b2fbbbc37fe7b3d2ca2b4a7d6
#
_entry.id   ceb2b24b2fbbbc37fe7b3d2ca2b4a7d6
#
_cell.length_a   1.000
_cell.length_b   1.000
_cell.length_c   1.000
_cell.angle_alpha   90.00
_cell.angle_beta   90.00
_cell.angle_gamma   90.00
#
_symmetry.space_group_name_H-M   'P 1'
#
loop_
_entity.id
_entity.type
_entity.pdbx_description
1 polymer ?
#
loop_
_entity_poly.entity_id
_entity_poly.type
_entity_poly.pdbx_seq_one_letter_code
_entity_poly.pdbx_strand_id
1 'polypeptide(L)'
;MKKLFEFKTKTIVATGTLTKWGRKEINELIESLGGKAAGSVSKKTDYVVAGENAGSKLKKAQELGIPVLTEDEFEQMIQEE
;
A
#
# COMPACT_ATOMS: atom_id res chain seq x y z
N MET A 1 -4.73 12.05 -22.70
CA MET A 1 -4.13 10.83 -22.27
C MET A 1 -4.04 10.74 -20.77
N LYS A 2 -4.42 9.66 -20.23
CA LYS A 2 -4.37 9.48 -18.80
C LYS A 2 -3.07 8.88 -18.36
N LYS A 3 -2.67 9.26 -17.20
CA LYS A 3 -1.46 8.72 -16.65
C LYS A 3 -1.80 7.92 -15.42
N LEU A 4 -1.53 6.64 -15.48
CA LEU A 4 -1.78 5.78 -14.35
C LEU A 4 -0.76 6.06 -13.27
N PHE A 5 -1.20 5.86 -12.05
CA PHE A 5 -0.30 5.95 -10.93
C PHE A 5 0.68 4.79 -11.03
N GLU A 6 1.96 5.11 -11.08
CA GLU A 6 2.99 4.09 -11.26
C GLU A 6 3.59 3.70 -9.93
N PHE A 7 3.59 2.41 -9.69
CA PHE A 7 4.22 1.86 -8.49
C PHE A 7 5.57 1.22 -8.79
N LYS A 8 6.06 1.45 -10.00
CA LYS A 8 7.31 0.84 -10.42
C LYS A 8 8.41 1.19 -9.43
N THR A 9 9.08 0.19 -8.92
CA THR A 9 10.14 0.30 -7.92
C THR A 9 9.69 0.91 -6.60
N LYS A 10 8.39 1.09 -6.40
CA LYS A 10 7.87 1.58 -5.13
C LYS A 10 7.65 0.42 -4.18
N THR A 11 7.95 0.64 -2.92
CA THR A 11 7.73 -0.38 -1.90
C THR A 11 6.47 -0.04 -1.14
N ILE A 12 5.55 -0.99 -1.09
CA ILE A 12 4.24 -0.78 -0.47
C ILE A 12 4.01 -1.86 0.57
N VAL A 13 3.57 -1.45 1.73
CA VAL A 13 3.26 -2.36 2.82
C VAL A 13 1.76 -2.32 3.07
N ALA A 14 1.14 -3.51 3.06
CA ALA A 14 -0.27 -3.63 3.41
C ALA A 14 -0.36 -4.13 4.83
N THR A 15 -1.10 -3.43 5.67
CA THR A 15 -1.21 -3.78 7.07
C THR A 15 -2.66 -3.74 7.52
N GLY A 16 -2.97 -4.50 8.57
CA GLY A 16 -4.32 -4.56 9.08
C GLY A 16 -5.15 -5.53 8.28
N THR A 17 -6.45 -5.50 8.52
CA THR A 17 -7.40 -6.37 7.84
C THR A 17 -8.03 -5.60 6.68
N LEU A 18 -7.77 -6.07 5.48
CA LEU A 18 -8.34 -5.44 4.29
C LEU A 18 -9.62 -6.18 3.92
N THR A 19 -10.62 -5.42 3.53
CA THR A 19 -11.90 -6.01 3.13
C THR A 19 -12.01 -6.18 1.61
N LYS A 20 -11.29 -5.38 0.86
CA LYS A 20 -11.34 -5.43 -0.59
C LYS A 20 -10.43 -6.49 -1.17
N TRP A 21 -9.34 -6.77 -0.49
CA TRP A 21 -8.37 -7.75 -0.94
C TRP A 21 -7.90 -8.57 0.24
N GLY A 22 -7.58 -9.83 -0.01
CA GLY A 22 -6.86 -10.60 0.97
C GLY A 22 -5.41 -10.17 0.99
N ARG A 23 -4.68 -10.60 2.03
CA ARG A 23 -3.28 -10.21 2.14
C ARG A 23 -2.47 -10.67 0.93
N LYS A 24 -2.71 -11.90 0.51
CA LYS A 24 -2.01 -12.43 -0.64
C LYS A 24 -2.42 -11.69 -1.92
N GLU A 25 -3.69 -11.39 -2.03
CA GLU A 25 -4.19 -10.71 -3.21
C GLU A 25 -3.64 -9.31 -3.35
N ILE A 26 -3.55 -8.59 -2.23
CA ILE A 26 -3.02 -7.23 -2.31
C ILE A 26 -1.54 -7.25 -2.67
N ASN A 27 -0.79 -8.24 -2.19
CA ASN A 27 0.60 -8.36 -2.54
C ASN A 27 0.77 -8.63 -4.03
N GLU A 28 -0.05 -9.53 -4.56
CA GLU A 28 0.01 -9.83 -5.98
C GLU A 28 -0.39 -8.63 -6.83
N LEU A 29 -1.37 -7.88 -6.35
CA LEU A 29 -1.80 -6.68 -7.05
C LEU A 29 -0.68 -5.66 -7.10
N ILE A 30 -0.02 -5.44 -5.99
CA ILE A 30 1.08 -4.50 -5.93
C ILE A 30 2.18 -4.90 -6.92
N GLU A 31 2.50 -6.18 -6.96
CA GLU A 31 3.54 -6.66 -7.86
C GLU A 31 3.13 -6.54 -9.31
N SER A 32 1.85 -6.75 -9.60
CA SER A 32 1.37 -6.63 -10.97
C SER A 32 1.44 -5.19 -11.46
N LEU A 33 1.43 -4.24 -10.54
CA LEU A 33 1.54 -2.83 -10.89
C LEU A 33 2.99 -2.38 -11.00
N GLY A 34 3.92 -3.30 -10.83
CA GLY A 34 5.32 -2.98 -10.92
C GLY A 34 5.95 -2.60 -9.59
N GLY A 35 5.16 -2.64 -8.53
CA GLY A 35 5.64 -2.30 -7.20
C GLY A 35 6.23 -3.49 -6.49
N LYS A 36 6.64 -3.25 -5.26
CA LYS A 36 7.24 -4.27 -4.43
C LYS A 36 6.45 -4.38 -3.14
N ALA A 37 5.96 -5.57 -2.85
CA ALA A 37 5.21 -5.80 -1.62
C ALA A 37 6.17 -6.18 -0.51
N ALA A 38 6.11 -5.44 0.59
CA ALA A 38 6.97 -5.69 1.71
C ALA A 38 6.15 -6.11 2.93
N GLY A 39 6.79 -6.84 3.82
CA GLY A 39 6.10 -7.33 5.01
C GLY A 39 6.25 -6.44 6.23
N SER A 40 7.09 -5.43 6.15
CA SER A 40 7.31 -4.56 7.29
C SER A 40 7.56 -3.13 6.84
N VAL A 41 7.24 -2.21 7.71
CA VAL A 41 7.42 -0.79 7.43
C VAL A 41 8.86 -0.40 7.73
N SER A 42 9.45 0.35 6.81
CA SER A 42 10.82 0.82 7.00
C SER A 42 10.96 2.15 6.28
N LYS A 43 12.14 2.75 6.42
CA LYS A 43 12.41 4.01 5.75
C LYS A 43 12.34 3.90 4.23
N LYS A 44 12.50 2.69 3.72
CA LYS A 44 12.46 2.46 2.28
C LYS A 44 11.04 2.25 1.78
N THR A 45 10.08 2.15 2.68
CA THR A 45 8.69 1.98 2.29
C THR A 45 8.17 3.28 1.70
N ASP A 46 7.55 3.19 0.54
CA ASP A 46 7.02 4.38 -0.13
C ASP A 46 5.60 4.67 0.29
N TYR A 47 4.79 3.63 0.47
CA TYR A 47 3.40 3.78 0.86
C TYR A 47 3.00 2.66 1.80
N VAL A 48 2.03 2.95 2.65
CA VAL A 48 1.43 1.94 3.51
C VAL A 48 -0.06 1.94 3.25
N VAL A 49 -0.61 0.77 2.95
CA VAL A 49 -2.06 0.63 2.80
C VAL A 49 -2.58 0.06 4.11
N ALA A 50 -3.36 0.83 4.81
CA ALA A 50 -3.84 0.47 6.14
C ALA A 50 -5.30 0.06 6.10
N GLY A 51 -5.57 -1.16 6.54
CA GLY A 51 -6.94 -1.63 6.70
C GLY A 51 -7.36 -1.46 8.14
N GLU A 52 -8.38 -2.22 8.53
CA GLU A 52 -8.87 -2.16 9.91
C GLU A 52 -7.86 -2.81 10.84
N ASN A 53 -7.76 -2.26 12.03
CA ASN A 53 -6.85 -2.79 13.05
C ASN A 53 -5.41 -2.85 12.56
N ALA A 54 -5.01 -1.80 11.90
CA ALA A 54 -3.65 -1.75 11.36
C ALA A 54 -2.59 -1.78 12.45
N GLY A 55 -2.88 -1.24 13.60
CA GLY A 55 -2.02 -1.39 14.76
C GLY A 55 -0.69 -0.67 14.65
N SER A 56 0.36 -1.32 15.12
CA SER A 56 1.65 -0.67 15.29
C SER A 56 2.32 -0.34 13.96
N LYS A 57 2.02 -1.06 12.91
CA LYS A 57 2.63 -0.76 11.62
C LYS A 57 2.17 0.59 11.10
N LEU A 58 0.90 0.90 11.33
CA LEU A 58 0.38 2.21 10.94
C LEU A 58 1.11 3.32 11.72
N LYS A 59 1.26 3.11 13.01
CA LYS A 59 1.94 4.07 13.84
C LYS A 59 3.39 4.26 13.40
N LYS A 60 4.04 3.17 13.05
CA LYS A 60 5.42 3.25 12.62
C LYS A 60 5.55 4.01 11.32
N ALA A 61 4.60 3.82 10.41
CA ALA A 61 4.62 4.56 9.16
C ALA A 61 4.48 6.04 9.41
N GLN A 62 3.63 6.42 10.35
CA GLN A 62 3.45 7.83 10.67
C GLN A 62 4.72 8.41 11.28
N GLU A 63 5.40 7.64 12.12
CA GLU A 63 6.63 8.10 12.73
C GLU A 63 7.73 8.30 11.69
N LEU A 64 7.75 7.48 10.67
CA LEU A 64 8.74 7.57 9.62
C LEU A 64 8.37 8.57 8.53
N GLY A 65 7.18 9.16 8.64
CA GLY A 65 6.73 10.11 7.65
C GLY A 65 6.31 9.47 6.34
N ILE A 66 5.93 8.21 6.38
CA ILE A 66 5.53 7.49 5.18
C ILE A 66 4.05 7.73 4.92
N PRO A 67 3.65 8.02 3.67
CA PRO A 67 2.25 8.22 3.35
C PRO A 67 1.44 6.96 3.66
N VAL A 68 0.31 7.15 4.32
CA VAL A 68 -0.58 6.05 4.67
C VAL A 68 -1.87 6.22 3.89
N LEU A 69 -2.27 5.15 3.23
CA LEU A 69 -3.47 5.14 2.41
C LEU A 69 -4.49 4.18 3.00
N THR A 70 -5.76 4.54 2.89
CA THR A 70 -6.81 3.59 3.21
C THR A 70 -7.02 2.66 2.03
N GLU A 71 -7.81 1.61 2.26
CA GLU A 71 -8.16 0.73 1.15
C GLU A 71 -8.83 1.50 0.02
N ASP A 72 -9.74 2.39 0.38
CA ASP A 72 -10.46 3.17 -0.62
C ASP A 72 -9.53 4.06 -1.40
N GLU A 73 -8.61 4.70 -0.71
CA GLU A 73 -7.66 5.58 -1.37
C GLU A 73 -6.75 4.80 -2.31
N PHE A 74 -6.30 3.64 -1.86
CA PHE A 74 -5.45 2.80 -2.69
C PHE A 74 -6.21 2.32 -3.91
N GLU A 75 -7.46 1.91 -3.71
CA GLU A 75 -8.27 1.45 -4.82
C GLU A 75 -8.46 2.53 -5.87
N GLN A 76 -8.72 3.75 -5.42
CA GLN A 76 -8.90 4.85 -6.36
C GLN A 76 -7.63 5.14 -7.13
N MET A 77 -6.49 5.01 -6.49
CA MET A 77 -5.23 5.25 -7.17
C MET A 77 -4.98 4.25 -8.28
N ILE A 78 -5.29 3.00 -8.02
CA ILE A 78 -5.02 1.95 -9.02
C ILE A 78 -6.09 1.88 -10.10
N GLN A 79 -7.24 2.47 -9.85
CA GLN A 79 -8.30 2.52 -10.85
C GLN A 79 -8.24 3.78 -11.70
N GLU A 80 -7.35 4.65 -11.37
CA GLU A 80 -7.20 5.89 -12.11
C GLU A 80 -6.76 5.59 -13.53
N GLU A 81 -7.51 6.07 -14.47
CA GLU A 81 -7.22 5.76 -15.87
C GLU A 81 -7.12 6.99 -16.71
#